data_48841b39a9e039f9fce940fec0f05272
#
_entry.id   48841b39a9e039f9fce940fec0f05272
#
_cell.length_a   1.000
_cell.length_b   1.000
_cell.length_c   1.000
_cell.angle_alpha   90.00
_cell.angle_beta   90.00
_cell.angle_gamma   90.00
#
_symmetry.space_group_name_H-M   'P 1'
#
loop_
_entity.id
_entity.type
_entity.pdbx_description
1 polymer ?
#
loop_
_entity_poly.entity_id
_entity_poly.type
_entity_poly.pdbx_seq_one_letter_code
_entity_poly.pdbx_strand_id
1 'polypeptide(L)'
;MRWLLCVLLLVLSIEVRAGEVFLIPENNPKPVYPVALSRSGITGALNVSFTVHADGSVNQVEASKDAHPDFVEASRTAVSQWRYKPWEVSIERPAQIQVVAPMVFRLDDKMPIHANEELKKLSCGEVAKAALRLADYSWVDMPVFSWTRSYLTHSLAPTQLPEARRLELIAKLNKSVPSIIRRCNTHQASRYVRFLPKEIRELL
;
A
#
# COMPACT_ATOMS: atom_id res chain seq x y z
N MET A 1 40.43 39.77 39.27
CA MET A 1 40.79 38.46 38.72
C MET A 1 39.55 37.56 38.65
N ARG A 2 38.55 37.89 37.83
CA ARG A 2 37.30 37.09 37.62
C ARG A 2 36.76 37.15 36.18
N TRP A 3 37.66 37.42 35.20
CA TRP A 3 37.26 37.62 33.80
C TRP A 3 37.96 36.66 32.80
N LEU A 4 38.57 35.57 33.30
CA LEU A 4 39.32 34.64 32.44
C LEU A 4 38.73 33.20 32.35
N LEU A 5 37.51 33.01 32.87
CA LEU A 5 36.85 31.67 32.88
C LEU A 5 35.71 31.49 31.85
N CYS A 6 35.47 32.51 30.98
CA CYS A 6 34.35 32.47 30.04
C CYS A 6 34.74 32.16 28.57
N VAL A 7 35.99 31.83 28.26
CA VAL A 7 36.47 31.67 26.87
C VAL A 7 36.72 30.21 26.46
N LEU A 8 36.51 29.24 27.32
CA LEU A 8 36.82 27.84 27.00
C LEU A 8 35.60 26.93 26.78
N LEU A 9 34.44 27.50 26.43
CA LEU A 9 33.26 26.74 25.95
C LEU A 9 32.99 26.96 24.45
N LEU A 10 34.06 27.18 23.67
CA LEU A 10 33.99 27.23 22.23
C LEU A 10 34.03 25.79 21.66
N VAL A 11 32.83 25.22 21.54
CA VAL A 11 32.35 24.60 20.30
C VAL A 11 33.14 23.38 19.82
N LEU A 12 32.86 22.24 20.35
CA LEU A 12 32.85 21.03 19.55
C LEU A 12 31.45 20.91 18.89
N SER A 13 31.23 21.77 17.90
CA SER A 13 30.16 21.54 16.93
C SER A 13 30.58 20.32 16.11
N ILE A 14 30.19 19.14 16.52
CA ILE A 14 30.19 17.95 15.65
C ILE A 14 29.16 18.29 14.59
N GLU A 15 29.62 18.76 13.43
CA GLU A 15 28.82 18.79 12.23
C GLU A 15 28.52 17.33 11.87
N VAL A 16 27.34 16.84 12.30
CA VAL A 16 26.76 15.64 11.72
C VAL A 16 26.39 16.01 10.28
N ARG A 17 27.33 15.87 9.35
CA ARG A 17 27.01 15.82 7.94
C ARG A 17 26.13 14.60 7.75
N ALA A 18 24.85 14.83 7.54
CA ALA A 18 23.97 13.84 6.94
C ALA A 18 24.60 13.56 5.54
N GLY A 19 25.27 12.43 5.41
CA GLY A 19 25.87 12.00 4.16
C GLY A 19 24.80 11.99 3.09
N GLU A 20 25.07 12.67 1.98
CA GLU A 20 24.18 12.73 0.82
C GLU A 20 23.86 11.29 0.39
N VAL A 21 22.56 10.94 0.35
CA VAL A 21 22.13 9.58 0.01
C VAL A 21 22.45 9.35 -1.47
N PHE A 22 23.57 8.73 -1.76
CA PHE A 22 24.03 8.45 -3.13
C PHE A 22 23.50 7.12 -3.72
N LEU A 23 22.65 6.40 -2.98
CA LEU A 23 22.05 5.15 -3.46
C LEU A 23 21.06 5.45 -4.58
N ILE A 24 21.40 5.04 -5.80
CA ILE A 24 20.54 5.22 -6.97
C ILE A 24 19.88 3.89 -7.28
N PRO A 25 18.53 3.78 -7.13
CA PRO A 25 17.79 2.58 -7.50
C PRO A 25 17.96 2.28 -9.02
N GLU A 26 18.19 1.02 -9.36
CA GLU A 26 18.23 0.53 -10.75
C GLU A 26 17.02 -0.36 -11.03
N ASN A 27 16.71 -1.29 -10.12
CA ASN A 27 15.54 -2.15 -10.19
C ASN A 27 14.99 -2.38 -8.78
N ASN A 28 13.91 -1.68 -8.43
CA ASN A 28 13.31 -1.74 -7.10
C ASN A 28 11.81 -2.03 -7.22
N PRO A 29 11.41 -3.29 -7.57
CA PRO A 29 10.00 -3.65 -7.68
C PRO A 29 9.28 -3.46 -6.35
N LYS A 30 8.05 -2.94 -6.41
CA LYS A 30 7.19 -2.81 -5.22
C LYS A 30 6.76 -4.19 -4.74
N PRO A 31 6.56 -4.37 -3.43
CA PRO A 31 5.94 -5.58 -2.89
C PRO A 31 4.58 -5.84 -3.54
N VAL A 32 4.32 -7.10 -3.90
CA VAL A 32 3.01 -7.53 -4.39
C VAL A 32 2.05 -7.61 -3.21
N TYR A 33 0.92 -6.92 -3.31
CA TYR A 33 -0.11 -6.98 -2.28
C TYR A 33 -0.69 -8.39 -2.17
N PRO A 34 -0.68 -9.04 -1.00
CA PRO A 34 -1.26 -10.37 -0.83
C PRO A 34 -2.77 -10.35 -1.12
N VAL A 35 -3.22 -11.21 -2.03
CA VAL A 35 -4.61 -11.21 -2.52
C VAL A 35 -5.62 -11.40 -1.40
N ALA A 36 -5.35 -12.29 -0.44
CA ALA A 36 -6.24 -12.53 0.70
C ALA A 36 -6.44 -11.27 1.55
N LEU A 37 -5.36 -10.52 1.83
CA LEU A 37 -5.41 -9.29 2.61
C LEU A 37 -6.11 -8.16 1.84
N SER A 38 -5.83 -8.05 0.54
CA SER A 38 -6.52 -7.11 -0.34
C SER A 38 -8.04 -7.35 -0.37
N ARG A 39 -8.47 -8.60 -0.51
CA ARG A 39 -9.89 -8.97 -0.46
C ARG A 39 -10.53 -8.67 0.89
N SER A 40 -9.80 -8.89 1.97
CA SER A 40 -10.29 -8.65 3.34
C SER A 40 -10.26 -7.18 3.74
N GLY A 41 -9.60 -6.32 2.98
CA GLY A 41 -9.45 -4.90 3.32
C GLY A 41 -8.41 -4.63 4.40
N ILE A 42 -7.52 -5.59 4.68
CA ILE A 42 -6.46 -5.47 5.68
C ILE A 42 -5.32 -4.65 5.07
N THR A 43 -5.01 -3.52 5.66
CA THR A 43 -3.91 -2.62 5.30
C THR A 43 -2.82 -2.67 6.36
N GLY A 44 -1.63 -2.18 6.07
CA GLY A 44 -0.55 -2.17 7.06
C GLY A 44 0.69 -1.45 6.59
N ALA A 45 1.61 -1.27 7.53
CA ALA A 45 2.93 -0.73 7.26
C ALA A 45 3.97 -1.50 8.08
N LEU A 46 5.17 -1.60 7.56
CA LEU A 46 6.30 -2.22 8.24
C LEU A 46 7.61 -1.60 7.75
N ASN A 47 8.67 -1.75 8.54
CA ASN A 47 10.01 -1.40 8.12
C ASN A 47 10.77 -2.65 7.68
N VAL A 48 11.53 -2.52 6.59
CA VAL A 48 12.45 -3.55 6.12
C VAL A 48 13.87 -2.99 6.18
N SER A 49 14.73 -3.64 6.92
CA SER A 49 16.16 -3.38 6.95
C SER A 49 16.89 -4.31 5.99
N PHE A 50 17.89 -3.78 5.30
CA PHE A 50 18.73 -4.53 4.37
C PHE A 50 20.07 -3.86 4.17
N THR A 51 21.03 -4.61 3.64
CA THR A 51 22.37 -4.10 3.33
C THR A 51 22.53 -3.99 1.82
N VAL A 52 22.96 -2.81 1.34
CA VAL A 52 23.34 -2.57 -0.06
C VAL A 52 24.85 -2.59 -0.16
N HIS A 53 25.41 -3.38 -1.08
CA HIS A 53 26.84 -3.50 -1.36
C HIS A 53 27.26 -2.57 -2.49
N ALA A 54 28.58 -2.27 -2.56
CA ALA A 54 29.15 -1.40 -3.60
C ALA A 54 28.93 -1.91 -5.03
N ASP A 55 28.67 -3.21 -5.23
CA ASP A 55 28.28 -3.79 -6.51
C ASP A 55 26.79 -3.60 -6.85
N GLY A 56 26.04 -2.91 -5.99
CA GLY A 56 24.61 -2.67 -6.12
C GLY A 56 23.71 -3.83 -5.64
N SER A 57 24.28 -4.92 -5.18
CA SER A 57 23.50 -6.06 -4.66
C SER A 57 22.88 -5.77 -3.28
N VAL A 58 21.76 -6.44 -2.98
CA VAL A 58 21.06 -6.34 -1.69
C VAL A 58 21.11 -7.69 -0.98
N ASN A 59 21.41 -7.67 0.32
CA ASN A 59 21.35 -8.85 1.19
C ASN A 59 20.88 -8.51 2.62
N GLN A 60 20.87 -9.50 3.53
CA GLN A 60 20.49 -9.36 4.94
C GLN A 60 19.12 -8.67 5.11
N VAL A 61 18.13 -9.13 4.32
CA VAL A 61 16.79 -8.55 4.33
C VAL A 61 16.01 -9.03 5.54
N GLU A 62 15.71 -8.11 6.45
CA GLU A 62 14.92 -8.35 7.66
C GLU A 62 13.72 -7.41 7.69
N ALA A 63 12.56 -7.91 8.11
CA ALA A 63 11.35 -7.12 8.26
C ALA A 63 10.88 -7.10 9.72
N SER A 64 10.21 -6.02 10.14
CA SER A 64 9.65 -5.92 11.50
C SER A 64 8.67 -7.06 11.77
N LYS A 65 8.77 -7.67 12.98
CA LYS A 65 8.04 -8.90 13.34
C LYS A 65 6.60 -8.67 13.79
N ASP A 66 6.24 -7.45 14.07
CA ASP A 66 4.93 -6.98 14.56
C ASP A 66 3.91 -6.75 13.42
N ALA A 67 4.34 -6.83 12.16
CA ALA A 67 3.45 -6.72 11.01
C ALA A 67 2.81 -8.07 10.62
N HIS A 68 1.75 -8.01 9.81
CA HIS A 68 1.10 -9.21 9.30
C HIS A 68 2.10 -10.11 8.53
N PRO A 69 2.16 -11.43 8.78
CA PRO A 69 3.15 -12.32 8.16
C PRO A 69 3.20 -12.25 6.63
N ASP A 70 2.04 -12.14 5.97
CA ASP A 70 1.97 -12.05 4.51
C ASP A 70 2.57 -10.73 3.98
N PHE A 71 2.47 -9.61 4.72
CA PHE A 71 3.14 -8.36 4.37
C PHE A 71 4.64 -8.46 4.55
N VAL A 72 5.09 -9.13 5.61
CA VAL A 72 6.51 -9.42 5.86
C VAL A 72 7.10 -10.20 4.69
N GLU A 73 6.44 -11.28 4.28
CA GLU A 73 6.91 -12.13 3.17
C GLU A 73 6.90 -11.40 1.82
N ALA A 74 5.82 -10.68 1.51
CA ALA A 74 5.73 -9.88 0.28
C ALA A 74 6.83 -8.82 0.20
N SER A 75 7.12 -8.15 1.33
CA SER A 75 8.16 -7.13 1.41
C SER A 75 9.55 -7.72 1.28
N ARG A 76 9.83 -8.84 1.98
CA ARG A 76 11.10 -9.54 1.89
C ARG A 76 11.39 -10.02 0.47
N THR A 77 10.40 -10.63 -0.18
CA THR A 77 10.49 -11.10 -1.57
C THR A 77 10.81 -9.96 -2.53
N ALA A 78 10.16 -8.80 -2.37
CA ALA A 78 10.44 -7.65 -3.22
C ALA A 78 11.84 -7.09 -3.01
N VAL A 79 12.22 -6.83 -1.74
CA VAL A 79 13.51 -6.21 -1.39
C VAL A 79 14.70 -7.10 -1.77
N SER A 80 14.56 -8.42 -1.69
CA SER A 80 15.64 -9.34 -2.13
C SER A 80 15.95 -9.26 -3.64
N GLN A 81 15.02 -8.71 -4.44
CA GLN A 81 15.21 -8.48 -5.87
C GLN A 81 15.74 -7.08 -6.20
N TRP A 82 15.85 -6.20 -5.21
CA TRP A 82 16.29 -4.84 -5.44
C TRP A 82 17.74 -4.78 -5.90
N ARG A 83 18.02 -3.80 -6.76
CA ARG A 83 19.34 -3.50 -7.28
C ARG A 83 19.56 -2.00 -7.32
N TYR A 84 20.77 -1.60 -6.96
CA TYR A 84 21.23 -0.23 -6.99
C TYR A 84 22.37 -0.10 -7.99
N LYS A 85 22.63 1.11 -8.48
CA LYS A 85 23.79 1.37 -9.32
C LYS A 85 25.07 1.14 -8.52
N PRO A 86 26.05 0.39 -9.06
CA PRO A 86 27.35 0.20 -8.41
C PRO A 86 28.08 1.53 -8.18
N TRP A 87 28.92 1.56 -7.15
CA TRP A 87 29.76 2.73 -6.86
C TRP A 87 31.18 2.31 -6.50
N GLU A 88 32.13 3.24 -6.70
CA GLU A 88 33.51 3.07 -6.23
C GLU A 88 33.60 3.33 -4.73
N VAL A 89 34.27 2.42 -4.03
CA VAL A 89 34.45 2.51 -2.58
C VAL A 89 35.45 3.62 -2.25
N SER A 90 35.08 4.50 -1.33
CA SER A 90 35.91 5.59 -0.82
C SER A 90 35.63 5.86 0.66
N ILE A 91 36.29 6.84 1.25
CA ILE A 91 36.04 7.25 2.65
C ILE A 91 34.59 7.73 2.81
N GLU A 92 34.02 8.38 1.79
CA GLU A 92 32.65 8.92 1.81
C GLU A 92 31.62 7.89 1.31
N ARG A 93 32.08 6.85 0.60
CA ARG A 93 31.23 5.80 0.01
C ARG A 93 31.71 4.42 0.47
N PRO A 94 31.24 3.93 1.61
CA PRO A 94 31.67 2.65 2.17
C PRO A 94 31.29 1.47 1.26
N ALA A 95 31.97 0.32 1.47
CA ALA A 95 31.73 -0.89 0.69
C ALA A 95 30.31 -1.47 0.87
N GLN A 96 29.64 -1.11 1.96
CA GLN A 96 28.28 -1.53 2.25
C GLN A 96 27.54 -0.46 3.06
N ILE A 97 26.23 -0.36 2.86
CA ILE A 97 25.36 0.60 3.55
C ILE A 97 24.13 -0.15 4.06
N GLN A 98 23.84 0.02 5.35
CA GLN A 98 22.61 -0.47 5.93
C GLN A 98 21.49 0.53 5.69
N VAL A 99 20.35 0.06 5.19
CA VAL A 99 19.18 0.86 4.85
C VAL A 99 17.95 0.33 5.58
N VAL A 100 17.08 1.24 6.03
CA VAL A 100 15.74 0.90 6.51
C VAL A 100 14.74 1.59 5.61
N ALA A 101 13.89 0.81 4.93
CA ALA A 101 12.87 1.31 4.05
C ALA A 101 11.47 1.04 4.61
N PRO A 102 10.59 2.06 4.72
CA PRO A 102 9.20 1.85 5.09
C PRO A 102 8.43 1.25 3.91
N MET A 103 7.68 0.18 4.19
CA MET A 103 6.74 -0.45 3.26
C MET A 103 5.33 -0.19 3.72
N VAL A 104 4.48 0.33 2.83
CA VAL A 104 3.09 0.66 3.13
C VAL A 104 2.18 -0.08 2.17
N PHE A 105 1.27 -0.88 2.72
CA PHE A 105 0.24 -1.62 1.98
C PHE A 105 -1.09 -0.90 2.10
N ARG A 106 -1.46 -0.17 1.06
CA ARG A 106 -2.70 0.59 0.94
C ARG A 106 -3.54 0.06 -0.22
N LEU A 107 -4.86 0.12 -0.10
CA LEU A 107 -5.76 -0.29 -1.18
C LEU A 107 -6.14 0.88 -2.10
N ASP A 108 -5.98 2.09 -1.64
CA ASP A 108 -6.38 3.31 -2.36
C ASP A 108 -5.30 3.90 -3.30
N ASP A 109 -4.11 3.31 -3.37
CA ASP A 109 -3.00 3.78 -4.23
C ASP A 109 -3.35 3.86 -5.73
N LYS A 110 -4.26 2.99 -6.20
CA LYS A 110 -4.70 2.93 -7.61
C LYS A 110 -6.15 3.38 -7.79
N MET A 111 -6.74 3.96 -6.77
CA MET A 111 -8.12 4.42 -6.81
C MET A 111 -8.22 5.74 -7.61
N PRO A 112 -9.18 5.89 -8.54
CA PRO A 112 -9.45 7.17 -9.17
C PRO A 112 -9.78 8.25 -8.14
N ILE A 113 -9.39 9.50 -8.42
CA ILE A 113 -9.60 10.65 -7.49
C ILE A 113 -11.06 10.81 -7.11
N HIS A 114 -11.98 10.59 -8.08
CA HIS A 114 -13.42 10.67 -7.88
C HIS A 114 -14.10 9.29 -7.91
N ALA A 115 -13.49 8.30 -7.26
CA ALA A 115 -13.98 6.91 -7.30
C ALA A 115 -15.45 6.77 -6.86
N ASN A 116 -15.90 7.54 -5.88
CA ASN A 116 -17.28 7.54 -5.43
C ASN A 116 -18.25 8.01 -6.53
N GLU A 117 -17.89 9.05 -7.29
CA GLU A 117 -18.72 9.54 -8.39
C GLU A 117 -18.77 8.53 -9.54
N GLU A 118 -17.62 7.95 -9.88
CA GLU A 118 -17.54 6.92 -10.91
C GLU A 118 -18.35 5.67 -10.51
N LEU A 119 -18.25 5.22 -9.27
CA LEU A 119 -19.06 4.12 -8.75
C LEU A 119 -20.56 4.41 -8.81
N LYS A 120 -21.00 5.67 -8.50
CA LYS A 120 -22.40 6.09 -8.60
C LYS A 120 -22.92 6.09 -10.03
N LYS A 121 -22.07 6.44 -11.00
CA LYS A 121 -22.44 6.51 -12.43
C LYS A 121 -22.43 5.15 -13.12
N LEU A 122 -21.67 4.17 -12.59
CA LEU A 122 -21.50 2.88 -13.21
C LEU A 122 -22.83 2.15 -13.43
N SER A 123 -23.08 1.70 -14.65
CA SER A 123 -24.28 0.94 -15.00
C SER A 123 -24.13 -0.54 -14.66
N CYS A 124 -25.22 -1.19 -14.36
CA CYS A 124 -25.26 -2.64 -14.19
C CYS A 124 -24.90 -3.40 -15.48
N GLY A 125 -25.20 -2.83 -16.66
CA GLY A 125 -24.81 -3.43 -17.94
C GLY A 125 -23.29 -3.54 -18.10
N GLU A 126 -22.53 -2.52 -17.68
CA GLU A 126 -21.05 -2.56 -17.69
C GLU A 126 -20.51 -3.62 -16.71
N VAL A 127 -21.07 -3.68 -15.49
CA VAL A 127 -20.69 -4.69 -14.48
C VAL A 127 -21.00 -6.10 -14.98
N ALA A 128 -22.19 -6.34 -15.51
CA ALA A 128 -22.61 -7.62 -16.07
C ALA A 128 -21.71 -8.07 -17.23
N LYS A 129 -21.45 -7.16 -18.18
CA LYS A 129 -20.56 -7.44 -19.34
C LYS A 129 -19.14 -7.80 -18.89
N ALA A 130 -18.61 -7.14 -17.87
CA ALA A 130 -17.30 -7.47 -17.32
C ALA A 130 -17.29 -8.85 -16.64
N ALA A 131 -18.36 -9.20 -15.91
CA ALA A 131 -18.50 -10.47 -15.22
C ALA A 131 -18.58 -11.68 -16.17
N LEU A 132 -19.15 -11.53 -17.38
CA LEU A 132 -19.28 -12.61 -18.38
C LEU A 132 -17.92 -13.18 -18.83
N ARG A 133 -16.84 -12.47 -18.65
CA ARG A 133 -15.48 -12.89 -19.04
C ARG A 133 -14.71 -13.57 -17.92
N LEU A 134 -15.32 -13.74 -16.77
CA LEU A 134 -14.68 -14.21 -15.55
C LEU A 134 -15.41 -15.40 -14.98
N ALA A 135 -14.67 -16.31 -14.37
CA ALA A 135 -15.28 -17.36 -13.54
C ALA A 135 -15.86 -16.76 -12.25
N ASP A 136 -16.93 -17.33 -11.74
CA ASP A 136 -17.70 -16.80 -10.60
C ASP A 136 -16.87 -16.54 -9.35
N TYR A 137 -15.88 -17.38 -9.07
CA TYR A 137 -14.98 -17.21 -7.92
C TYR A 137 -14.03 -16.00 -8.07
N SER A 138 -13.89 -15.46 -9.28
CA SER A 138 -13.05 -14.28 -9.57
C SER A 138 -13.85 -12.98 -9.53
N TRP A 139 -15.18 -13.03 -9.44
CA TRP A 139 -15.99 -11.79 -9.45
C TRP A 139 -15.62 -10.83 -8.33
N VAL A 140 -15.23 -11.37 -7.17
CA VAL A 140 -14.80 -10.54 -6.03
C VAL A 140 -13.59 -9.64 -6.36
N ASP A 141 -12.76 -10.02 -7.34
CA ASP A 141 -11.57 -9.28 -7.76
C ASP A 141 -11.83 -8.28 -8.89
N MET A 142 -13.05 -8.18 -9.38
CA MET A 142 -13.40 -7.20 -10.40
C MET A 142 -13.06 -5.78 -9.93
N PRO A 143 -12.59 -4.92 -10.84
CA PRO A 143 -12.21 -3.53 -10.52
C PRO A 143 -13.27 -2.77 -9.73
N VAL A 144 -14.55 -2.93 -10.05
CA VAL A 144 -15.66 -2.28 -9.36
C VAL A 144 -15.71 -2.63 -7.87
N PHE A 145 -15.48 -3.91 -7.50
CA PHE A 145 -15.46 -4.31 -6.10
C PHE A 145 -14.15 -3.94 -5.42
N SER A 146 -13.03 -3.98 -6.14
CA SER A 146 -11.75 -3.49 -5.65
C SER A 146 -11.84 -1.98 -5.32
N TRP A 147 -12.39 -1.17 -6.22
CA TRP A 147 -12.58 0.27 -5.98
C TRP A 147 -13.56 0.54 -4.83
N THR A 148 -14.63 -0.24 -4.72
CA THR A 148 -15.56 -0.09 -3.58
C THR A 148 -14.85 -0.40 -2.25
N ARG A 149 -14.02 -1.45 -2.18
CA ARG A 149 -13.19 -1.72 -1.00
C ARG A 149 -12.18 -0.60 -0.72
N SER A 150 -11.47 -0.15 -1.77
CA SER A 150 -10.52 0.96 -1.66
C SER A 150 -11.18 2.23 -1.12
N TYR A 151 -12.38 2.54 -1.58
CA TYR A 151 -13.15 3.67 -1.07
C TYR A 151 -13.46 3.53 0.42
N LEU A 152 -13.87 2.34 0.88
CA LEU A 152 -14.11 2.07 2.30
C LEU A 152 -12.85 2.15 3.17
N THR A 153 -11.66 1.98 2.58
CA THR A 153 -10.36 2.07 3.28
C THR A 153 -9.72 3.46 3.17
N HIS A 154 -10.32 4.37 2.42
CA HIS A 154 -9.71 5.67 2.13
C HIS A 154 -9.63 6.55 3.38
N SER A 155 -8.42 6.94 3.74
CA SER A 155 -8.15 7.72 4.96
C SER A 155 -8.56 9.19 4.87
N LEU A 156 -8.79 9.70 3.66
CA LEU A 156 -9.20 11.09 3.40
C LEU A 156 -10.73 11.23 3.22
N ALA A 157 -11.49 10.16 3.34
CA ALA A 157 -12.95 10.25 3.30
C ALA A 157 -13.44 11.07 4.51
N PRO A 158 -14.46 11.96 4.33
CA PRO A 158 -15.03 12.73 5.43
C PRO A 158 -15.53 11.88 6.60
N THR A 159 -15.75 10.59 6.36
CA THR A 159 -16.19 9.58 7.32
C THR A 159 -15.13 8.50 7.44
N GLN A 160 -14.03 8.79 8.15
CA GLN A 160 -13.04 7.77 8.47
C GLN A 160 -13.67 6.70 9.36
N LEU A 161 -13.89 5.51 8.82
CA LEU A 161 -14.47 4.41 9.55
C LEU A 161 -13.46 3.77 10.51
N PRO A 162 -13.87 3.41 11.75
CA PRO A 162 -13.07 2.53 12.60
C PRO A 162 -12.74 1.23 11.88
N GLU A 163 -11.56 0.67 12.13
CA GLU A 163 -11.07 -0.51 11.42
C GLU A 163 -12.06 -1.68 11.47
N ALA A 164 -12.56 -2.02 12.65
CA ALA A 164 -13.53 -3.10 12.83
C ALA A 164 -14.77 -2.92 11.94
N ARG A 165 -15.30 -1.68 11.87
CA ARG A 165 -16.47 -1.37 11.04
C ARG A 165 -16.15 -1.46 9.55
N ARG A 166 -14.98 -0.98 9.15
CA ARG A 166 -14.49 -1.08 7.77
C ARG A 166 -14.40 -2.54 7.32
N LEU A 167 -13.75 -3.40 8.12
CA LEU A 167 -13.59 -4.82 7.80
C LEU A 167 -14.94 -5.55 7.75
N GLU A 168 -15.87 -5.23 8.64
CA GLU A 168 -17.23 -5.75 8.60
C GLU A 168 -17.96 -5.40 7.29
N LEU A 169 -17.89 -4.14 6.86
CA LEU A 169 -18.52 -3.69 5.62
C LEU A 169 -17.88 -4.34 4.39
N ILE A 170 -16.58 -4.52 4.39
CA ILE A 170 -15.86 -5.20 3.30
C ILE A 170 -16.25 -6.68 3.25
N ALA A 171 -16.35 -7.37 4.38
CA ALA A 171 -16.85 -8.74 4.43
C ALA A 171 -18.29 -8.85 3.90
N LYS A 172 -19.16 -7.89 4.26
CA LYS A 172 -20.53 -7.80 3.77
C LYS A 172 -20.58 -7.55 2.26
N LEU A 173 -19.72 -6.64 1.74
CA LEU A 173 -19.57 -6.43 0.31
C LEU A 173 -19.21 -7.73 -0.41
N ASN A 174 -18.12 -8.37 0.01
CA ASN A 174 -17.60 -9.60 -0.62
C ASN A 174 -18.66 -10.72 -0.65
N LYS A 175 -19.37 -10.92 0.45
CA LYS A 175 -20.50 -11.89 0.53
C LYS A 175 -21.64 -11.55 -0.45
N SER A 176 -21.84 -10.26 -0.73
CA SER A 176 -22.93 -9.78 -1.59
C SER A 176 -22.59 -9.83 -3.08
N VAL A 177 -21.31 -9.99 -3.46
CA VAL A 177 -20.84 -9.95 -4.87
C VAL A 177 -21.66 -10.84 -5.80
N PRO A 178 -21.89 -12.15 -5.52
CA PRO A 178 -22.66 -13.00 -6.44
C PRO A 178 -24.10 -12.50 -6.63
N SER A 179 -24.72 -11.97 -5.58
CA SER A 179 -26.08 -11.41 -5.64
C SER A 179 -26.12 -10.13 -6.46
N ILE A 180 -25.11 -9.25 -6.28
CA ILE A 180 -24.98 -8.01 -7.04
C ILE A 180 -24.86 -8.31 -8.54
N ILE A 181 -23.96 -9.23 -8.92
CA ILE A 181 -23.77 -9.62 -10.31
C ILE A 181 -25.07 -10.17 -10.92
N ARG A 182 -25.76 -11.12 -10.24
CA ARG A 182 -27.04 -11.66 -10.72
C ARG A 182 -28.09 -10.56 -10.94
N ARG A 183 -28.21 -9.62 -10.00
CA ARG A 183 -29.13 -8.48 -10.12
C ARG A 183 -28.74 -7.55 -11.26
N CYS A 184 -27.46 -7.29 -11.45
CA CYS A 184 -26.97 -6.47 -12.55
C CYS A 184 -27.24 -7.15 -13.90
N ASN A 185 -27.11 -8.47 -14.02
CA ASN A 185 -27.48 -9.20 -15.23
C ASN A 185 -28.96 -9.02 -15.61
N THR A 186 -29.86 -9.03 -14.60
CA THR A 186 -31.30 -8.90 -14.81
C THR A 186 -31.74 -7.43 -15.02
N HIS A 187 -31.02 -6.46 -14.43
CA HIS A 187 -31.43 -5.04 -14.42
C HIS A 187 -30.33 -4.14 -15.00
N GLN A 188 -29.92 -4.38 -16.23
CA GLN A 188 -28.76 -3.76 -16.86
C GLN A 188 -28.87 -2.23 -16.97
N ALA A 189 -30.07 -1.65 -17.09
CA ALA A 189 -30.31 -0.22 -17.09
C ALA A 189 -30.18 0.44 -15.71
N SER A 190 -30.10 -0.33 -14.62
CA SER A 190 -29.94 0.20 -13.27
C SER A 190 -28.50 0.62 -12.99
N ARG A 191 -28.31 1.43 -11.95
CA ARG A 191 -26.97 1.76 -11.43
C ARG A 191 -26.47 0.67 -10.50
N TYR A 192 -25.16 0.38 -10.57
CA TYR A 192 -24.46 -0.59 -9.71
C TYR A 192 -24.74 -0.36 -8.22
N VAL A 193 -24.63 0.89 -7.76
CA VAL A 193 -24.81 1.26 -6.35
C VAL A 193 -26.18 0.87 -5.79
N ARG A 194 -27.21 0.73 -6.63
CA ARG A 194 -28.56 0.32 -6.21
C ARG A 194 -28.57 -1.05 -5.53
N PHE A 195 -27.65 -1.94 -5.91
CA PHE A 195 -27.59 -3.33 -5.44
C PHE A 195 -26.52 -3.56 -4.36
N LEU A 196 -25.78 -2.51 -3.99
CA LEU A 196 -24.90 -2.56 -2.83
C LEU A 196 -25.69 -2.73 -1.53
N PRO A 197 -25.09 -3.33 -0.50
CA PRO A 197 -25.63 -3.27 0.88
C PRO A 197 -25.92 -1.80 1.26
N LYS A 198 -27.02 -1.60 1.99
CA LYS A 198 -27.56 -0.25 2.30
C LYS A 198 -26.48 0.61 2.95
N GLU A 199 -25.77 0.05 3.94
CA GLU A 199 -24.75 0.78 4.72
C GLU A 199 -23.56 1.22 3.86
N ILE A 200 -23.18 0.45 2.84
CA ILE A 200 -22.12 0.82 1.91
C ILE A 200 -22.58 1.89 0.93
N ARG A 201 -23.83 1.77 0.45
CA ARG A 201 -24.42 2.74 -0.47
C ARG A 201 -24.56 4.13 0.15
N GLU A 202 -24.84 4.20 1.46
CA GLU A 202 -24.98 5.46 2.20
C GLU A 202 -23.64 6.16 2.44
N LEU A 203 -22.51 5.45 2.30
CA LEU A 203 -21.16 6.01 2.44
C LEU A 203 -20.60 6.54 1.11
N LEU A 204 -21.12 6.09 -0.02
CA LEU A 204 -20.70 6.54 -1.35
C LEU A 204 -21.35 7.87 -1.71
#